data_96788d9b5126135ec7d20bb1334a5050
#
_entry.id   96788d9b5126135ec7d20bb1334a5050
#
_cell.length_a   1.000
_cell.length_b   1.000
_cell.length_c   1.000
_cell.angle_alpha   90.00
_cell.angle_beta   90.00
_cell.angle_gamma   90.00
#
_symmetry.space_group_name_H-M   'P 1'
#
loop_
_entity.id
_entity.type
_entity.pdbx_description
1 polymer ?
#
loop_
_entity_poly.entity_id
_entity_poly.type
_entity_poly.pdbx_seq_one_letter_code
_entity_poly.pdbx_strand_id
1 'polypeptide(L)'
;MQKLEKKVSAVLVAAGSSTRMGFDKLSFDLGGETVVQRSIRAFAECPLVSEIVLVAGKNRAFLEQQAGACTKPVQVVQGGATRAESAKNGVLAAHGELVAVHDAARPFVSQAVITAALEAAAACGAAAPAVPVKDTVKRAVRGDGKTVPEQCMVADTPDRSTLYAVQTPQCFDRAAYLAALDELDAEKARLVTDDCSLFELTGRPVPLTQGDYANLKI
;
A
#
# COMPACT_ATOMS: atom_id res chain seq x y z
N MET A 1 -15.15 -21.95 -0.77
CA MET A 1 -14.09 -21.06 -0.25
C MET A 1 -13.26 -21.86 0.74
N GLN A 2 -11.98 -22.08 0.44
CA GLN A 2 -11.05 -22.65 1.42
C GLN A 2 -10.84 -21.61 2.53
N LYS A 3 -11.02 -22.01 3.78
CA LYS A 3 -10.81 -21.11 4.92
C LYS A 3 -9.33 -20.73 4.97
N LEU A 4 -9.04 -19.44 4.92
CA LEU A 4 -7.67 -18.96 5.12
C LEU A 4 -7.25 -19.33 6.55
N GLU A 5 -6.29 -20.26 6.68
CA GLU A 5 -5.83 -20.74 7.99
C GLU A 5 -4.74 -19.82 8.59
N LYS A 6 -4.05 -19.08 7.73
CA LYS A 6 -2.97 -18.15 8.11
C LYS A 6 -3.52 -16.90 8.82
N LYS A 7 -2.89 -16.50 9.92
CA LYS A 7 -3.17 -15.21 10.58
C LYS A 7 -2.70 -14.06 9.68
N VAL A 8 -3.50 -12.99 9.62
CA VAL A 8 -3.24 -11.81 8.79
C VAL A 8 -3.07 -10.58 9.65
N SER A 9 -2.01 -9.84 9.44
CA SER A 9 -1.80 -8.50 9.99
C SER A 9 -2.02 -7.45 8.89
N ALA A 10 -2.92 -6.50 9.11
CA ALA A 10 -3.05 -5.33 8.25
C ALA A 10 -2.04 -4.25 8.70
N VAL A 11 -1.16 -3.83 7.79
CA VAL A 11 -0.17 -2.77 8.03
C VAL A 11 -0.63 -1.51 7.33
N LEU A 12 -1.20 -0.55 8.08
CA LEU A 12 -1.72 0.70 7.53
C LEU A 12 -0.64 1.79 7.60
N VAL A 13 -0.07 2.14 6.45
CA VAL A 13 1.00 3.15 6.36
C VAL A 13 0.38 4.55 6.42
N ALA A 14 0.55 5.22 7.56
CA ALA A 14 -0.01 6.53 7.90
C ALA A 14 1.08 7.60 8.20
N ALA A 15 2.36 7.28 7.96
CA ALA A 15 3.50 8.14 8.28
C ALA A 15 3.73 9.32 7.30
N GLY A 16 2.96 9.41 6.21
CA GLY A 16 3.10 10.46 5.19
C GLY A 16 2.81 11.86 5.74
N SER A 17 3.68 12.82 5.45
CA SER A 17 3.65 14.18 6.03
C SER A 17 2.65 15.14 5.40
N SER A 18 1.84 14.73 4.40
CA SER A 18 0.82 15.58 3.69
C SER A 18 1.28 17.02 3.32
N THR A 19 2.61 17.24 3.20
CA THR A 19 3.24 18.57 3.06
C THR A 19 2.72 19.38 1.87
N ARG A 20 2.22 18.72 0.82
CA ARG A 20 1.69 19.37 -0.38
C ARG A 20 0.29 19.98 -0.19
N MET A 21 -0.47 19.54 0.79
CA MET A 21 -1.86 19.97 1.00
C MET A 21 -2.03 20.97 2.15
N GLY A 22 -0.97 21.24 2.94
CA GLY A 22 -1.02 22.18 4.07
C GLY A 22 -1.81 21.71 5.29
N PHE A 23 -2.45 20.53 5.23
CA PHE A 23 -3.15 19.89 6.35
C PHE A 23 -2.93 18.37 6.32
N ASP A 24 -3.16 17.71 7.47
CA ASP A 24 -3.09 16.25 7.53
C ASP A 24 -4.35 15.64 6.92
N LYS A 25 -4.21 15.12 5.69
CA LYS A 25 -5.31 14.50 4.95
C LYS A 25 -5.95 13.30 5.66
N LEU A 26 -5.22 12.64 6.57
CA LEU A 26 -5.75 11.49 7.31
C LEU A 26 -6.79 11.89 8.36
N SER A 27 -6.75 13.15 8.83
CA SER A 27 -7.74 13.71 9.76
C SER A 27 -8.94 14.35 9.07
N PHE A 28 -8.95 14.40 7.72
CA PHE A 28 -10.06 14.98 6.97
C PHE A 28 -11.33 14.17 7.18
N ASP A 29 -12.43 14.86 7.53
CA ASP A 29 -13.75 14.26 7.75
C ASP A 29 -14.45 13.95 6.42
N LEU A 30 -14.89 12.71 6.28
CA LEU A 30 -15.62 12.17 5.12
C LEU A 30 -17.08 11.84 5.50
N GLY A 31 -17.76 12.78 6.13
CA GLY A 31 -19.16 12.61 6.53
C GLY A 31 -19.31 11.88 7.87
N GLY A 32 -18.59 12.32 8.89
CA GLY A 32 -18.63 11.80 10.25
C GLY A 32 -17.54 10.79 10.60
N GLU A 33 -16.70 10.41 9.65
CA GLU A 33 -15.51 9.59 9.87
C GLU A 33 -14.30 10.19 9.17
N THR A 34 -13.15 10.19 9.82
CA THR A 34 -11.91 10.62 9.18
C THR A 34 -11.43 9.61 8.14
N VAL A 35 -10.58 10.06 7.20
CA VAL A 35 -9.94 9.21 6.19
C VAL A 35 -9.31 7.98 6.84
N VAL A 36 -8.53 8.16 7.92
CA VAL A 36 -7.87 7.03 8.58
C VAL A 36 -8.86 6.12 9.32
N GLN A 37 -9.92 6.66 9.93
CA GLN A 37 -10.96 5.84 10.57
C GLN A 37 -11.61 4.88 9.59
N ARG A 38 -11.97 5.36 8.39
CA ARG A 38 -12.52 4.50 7.33
C ARG A 38 -11.56 3.40 6.91
N SER A 39 -10.26 3.73 6.76
CA SER A 39 -9.25 2.72 6.44
C SER A 39 -9.11 1.69 7.57
N ILE A 40 -9.03 2.12 8.83
CA ILE A 40 -9.00 1.20 10.00
C ILE A 40 -10.24 0.30 10.01
N ARG A 41 -11.43 0.88 9.85
CA ARG A 41 -12.70 0.15 9.88
C ARG A 41 -12.76 -0.90 8.78
N ALA A 42 -12.33 -0.59 7.54
CA ALA A 42 -12.34 -1.54 6.45
C ALA A 42 -11.54 -2.83 6.77
N PHE A 43 -10.41 -2.71 7.45
CA PHE A 43 -9.62 -3.88 7.88
C PHE A 43 -10.14 -4.50 9.19
N ALA A 44 -10.70 -3.70 10.09
CA ALA A 44 -11.31 -4.22 11.32
C ALA A 44 -12.54 -5.10 11.03
N GLU A 45 -13.34 -4.74 10.03
CA GLU A 45 -14.51 -5.50 9.59
C GLU A 45 -14.15 -6.73 8.75
N CYS A 46 -12.92 -6.83 8.21
CA CYS A 46 -12.50 -7.99 7.43
C CYS A 46 -12.29 -9.21 8.34
N PRO A 47 -13.06 -10.30 8.19
CA PRO A 47 -12.94 -11.46 9.07
C PRO A 47 -11.60 -12.20 8.95
N LEU A 48 -10.87 -12.02 7.84
CA LEU A 48 -9.55 -12.62 7.63
C LEU A 48 -8.43 -11.92 8.40
N VAL A 49 -8.62 -10.64 8.76
CA VAL A 49 -7.62 -9.84 9.47
C VAL A 49 -7.71 -10.11 10.98
N SER A 50 -6.58 -10.41 11.61
CA SER A 50 -6.50 -10.70 13.05
C SER A 50 -6.01 -9.53 13.89
N GLU A 51 -5.21 -8.63 13.31
CA GLU A 51 -4.67 -7.44 13.97
C GLU A 51 -4.38 -6.32 12.96
N ILE A 52 -4.20 -5.10 13.47
CA ILE A 52 -3.85 -3.92 12.68
C ILE A 52 -2.59 -3.29 13.27
N VAL A 53 -1.62 -2.98 12.41
CA VAL A 53 -0.43 -2.20 12.74
C VAL A 53 -0.54 -0.84 12.04
N LEU A 54 -0.70 0.23 12.82
CA LEU A 54 -0.71 1.60 12.31
C LEU A 54 0.70 2.15 12.31
N VAL A 55 1.21 2.53 11.15
CA VAL A 55 2.56 3.11 11.04
C VAL A 55 2.47 4.63 11.04
N ALA A 56 2.90 5.24 12.12
CA ALA A 56 2.75 6.67 12.41
C ALA A 56 3.99 7.49 12.01
N GLY A 57 3.76 8.71 11.57
CA GLY A 57 4.76 9.77 11.50
C GLY A 57 4.63 10.73 12.69
N LYS A 58 4.59 12.02 12.40
CA LYS A 58 4.36 13.09 13.40
C LYS A 58 2.94 13.06 14.00
N ASN A 59 2.02 12.34 13.38
CA ASN A 59 0.61 12.22 13.74
C ASN A 59 0.33 11.06 14.72
N ARG A 60 1.33 10.57 15.45
CA ARG A 60 1.23 9.39 16.32
C ARG A 60 0.10 9.52 17.35
N ALA A 61 0.03 10.61 18.08
CA ALA A 61 -1.00 10.81 19.10
C ALA A 61 -2.43 10.79 18.52
N PHE A 62 -2.62 11.36 17.33
CA PHE A 62 -3.87 11.29 16.59
C PHE A 62 -4.22 9.84 16.23
N LEU A 63 -3.28 9.06 15.72
CA LEU A 63 -3.51 7.66 15.34
C LEU A 63 -3.81 6.77 16.55
N GLU A 64 -3.15 6.99 17.69
CA GLU A 64 -3.44 6.29 18.95
C GLU A 64 -4.87 6.55 19.41
N GLN A 65 -5.36 7.78 19.28
CA GLN A 65 -6.77 8.11 19.57
C GLN A 65 -7.72 7.37 18.62
N GLN A 66 -7.41 7.32 17.31
CA GLN A 66 -8.25 6.61 16.33
C GLN A 66 -8.25 5.09 16.56
N ALA A 67 -7.12 4.53 17.02
CA ALA A 67 -6.97 3.11 17.33
C ALA A 67 -7.91 2.67 18.48
N GLY A 68 -8.19 3.54 19.44
CA GLY A 68 -9.00 3.22 20.63
C GLY A 68 -10.44 2.79 20.33
N ALA A 69 -10.98 3.11 19.15
CA ALA A 69 -12.32 2.71 18.71
C ALA A 69 -12.34 1.39 17.92
N CYS A 70 -11.19 0.78 17.65
CA CYS A 70 -11.09 -0.43 16.86
C CYS A 70 -11.48 -1.67 17.64
N THR A 71 -12.23 -2.58 17.02
CA THR A 71 -12.68 -3.85 17.65
C THR A 71 -11.60 -4.95 17.63
N LYS A 72 -10.53 -4.78 16.85
CA LYS A 72 -9.41 -5.71 16.77
C LYS A 72 -8.19 -5.15 17.51
N PRO A 73 -7.22 -5.99 17.88
CA PRO A 73 -5.95 -5.51 18.42
C PRO A 73 -5.28 -4.53 17.45
N VAL A 74 -4.89 -3.35 17.96
CA VAL A 74 -4.19 -2.33 17.20
C VAL A 74 -2.89 -1.98 17.90
N GLN A 75 -1.79 -1.97 17.13
CA GLN A 75 -0.49 -1.48 17.56
C GLN A 75 -0.12 -0.25 16.73
N VAL A 76 0.40 0.80 17.39
CA VAL A 76 0.93 1.99 16.70
C VAL A 76 2.45 1.98 16.78
N VAL A 77 3.11 1.96 15.62
CA VAL A 77 4.57 1.93 15.50
C VAL A 77 5.10 3.15 14.78
N GLN A 78 6.37 3.49 15.01
CA GLN A 78 7.00 4.62 14.33
C GLN A 78 7.39 4.24 12.91
N GLY A 79 7.05 5.09 11.94
CA GLY A 79 7.52 5.00 10.56
C GLY A 79 8.99 5.42 10.40
N GLY A 80 9.51 5.18 9.21
CA GLY A 80 10.86 5.57 8.79
C GLY A 80 10.88 6.90 8.02
N ALA A 81 12.03 7.24 7.46
CA ALA A 81 12.22 8.44 6.63
C ALA A 81 11.51 8.33 5.28
N THR A 82 11.30 7.12 4.79
CA THR A 82 10.65 6.83 3.51
C THR A 82 9.38 5.99 3.71
N ARG A 83 8.54 5.89 2.63
CA ARG A 83 7.38 4.98 2.63
C ARG A 83 7.83 3.53 2.78
N ALA A 84 8.89 3.13 2.10
CA ALA A 84 9.42 1.76 2.17
C ALA A 84 9.91 1.42 3.58
N GLU A 85 10.66 2.30 4.24
CA GLU A 85 11.07 2.11 5.63
C GLU A 85 9.87 2.06 6.59
N SER A 86 8.86 2.87 6.34
CA SER A 86 7.62 2.85 7.13
C SER A 86 6.88 1.52 6.99
N ALA A 87 6.74 0.99 5.76
CA ALA A 87 6.16 -0.32 5.51
C ALA A 87 6.98 -1.43 6.18
N LYS A 88 8.31 -1.41 6.03
CA LYS A 88 9.23 -2.33 6.72
C LYS A 88 9.00 -2.34 8.22
N ASN A 89 8.96 -1.17 8.88
CA ASN A 89 8.76 -1.08 10.33
C ASN A 89 7.41 -1.68 10.74
N GLY A 90 6.36 -1.45 9.95
CA GLY A 90 5.05 -2.05 10.16
C GLY A 90 5.06 -3.58 10.02
N VAL A 91 5.72 -4.12 8.99
CA VAL A 91 5.84 -5.57 8.76
C VAL A 91 6.69 -6.24 9.83
N LEU A 92 7.74 -5.60 10.33
CA LEU A 92 8.55 -6.10 11.45
C LEU A 92 7.71 -6.23 12.72
N ALA A 93 6.81 -5.29 13.01
CA ALA A 93 5.93 -5.30 14.16
C ALA A 93 4.73 -6.24 14.04
N ALA A 94 4.41 -6.70 12.83
CA ALA A 94 3.30 -7.60 12.55
C ALA A 94 3.59 -9.03 13.06
N HIS A 95 2.54 -9.73 13.52
CA HIS A 95 2.64 -11.11 14.04
C HIS A 95 1.99 -12.14 13.11
N GLY A 96 1.19 -11.71 12.13
CA GLY A 96 0.56 -12.58 11.15
C GLY A 96 1.57 -13.23 10.19
N GLU A 97 1.21 -14.39 9.67
CA GLU A 97 1.96 -15.08 8.63
C GLU A 97 1.81 -14.39 7.27
N LEU A 98 0.66 -13.73 7.06
CA LEU A 98 0.42 -12.84 5.95
C LEU A 98 0.36 -11.40 6.42
N VAL A 99 0.87 -10.48 5.60
CA VAL A 99 0.76 -9.04 5.82
C VAL A 99 0.02 -8.40 4.65
N ALA A 100 -0.89 -7.46 4.96
CA ALA A 100 -1.58 -6.62 3.99
C ALA A 100 -1.12 -5.18 4.17
N VAL A 101 -0.18 -4.72 3.35
CA VAL A 101 0.35 -3.36 3.42
C VAL A 101 -0.58 -2.42 2.65
N HIS A 102 -1.13 -1.44 3.37
CA HIS A 102 -2.15 -0.55 2.83
C HIS A 102 -1.84 0.92 3.10
N ASP A 103 -2.05 1.76 2.09
CA ASP A 103 -1.96 3.21 2.26
C ASP A 103 -3.19 3.69 3.06
N ALA A 104 -2.99 4.21 4.27
CA ALA A 104 -4.08 4.72 5.14
C ALA A 104 -4.90 5.87 4.49
N ALA A 105 -4.40 6.44 3.40
CA ALA A 105 -5.07 7.44 2.58
C ALA A 105 -5.99 6.84 1.48
N ARG A 106 -6.33 5.55 1.54
CA ARG A 106 -7.33 4.91 0.66
C ARG A 106 -8.54 4.44 1.48
N PRO A 107 -9.44 5.35 1.85
CA PRO A 107 -10.55 5.06 2.75
C PRO A 107 -11.70 4.26 2.12
N PHE A 108 -11.63 3.97 0.82
CA PHE A 108 -12.72 3.33 0.07
C PHE A 108 -12.39 1.91 -0.39
N VAL A 109 -11.39 1.27 0.21
CA VAL A 109 -11.08 -0.13 -0.08
C VAL A 109 -12.25 -1.03 0.35
N SER A 110 -12.75 -1.86 -0.57
CA SER A 110 -13.87 -2.77 -0.29
C SER A 110 -13.40 -4.10 0.30
N GLN A 111 -14.30 -4.78 1.02
CA GLN A 111 -14.05 -6.12 1.55
C GLN A 111 -13.69 -7.13 0.45
N ALA A 112 -14.30 -6.98 -0.73
CA ALA A 112 -14.00 -7.84 -1.88
C ALA A 112 -12.56 -7.69 -2.35
N VAL A 113 -12.04 -6.46 -2.45
CA VAL A 113 -10.66 -6.17 -2.82
C VAL A 113 -9.68 -6.72 -1.77
N ILE A 114 -9.95 -6.50 -0.48
CA ILE A 114 -9.11 -7.01 0.61
C ILE A 114 -9.05 -8.53 0.57
N THR A 115 -10.21 -9.19 0.51
CA THR A 115 -10.31 -10.65 0.52
C THR A 115 -9.61 -11.28 -0.67
N ALA A 116 -9.86 -10.78 -1.90
CA ALA A 116 -9.25 -11.31 -3.11
C ALA A 116 -7.72 -11.21 -3.09
N ALA A 117 -7.17 -10.09 -2.60
CA ALA A 117 -5.73 -9.92 -2.49
C ALA A 117 -5.11 -10.87 -1.44
N LEU A 118 -5.77 -11.05 -0.29
CA LEU A 118 -5.31 -11.97 0.77
C LEU A 118 -5.36 -13.44 0.33
N GLU A 119 -6.44 -13.87 -0.31
CA GLU A 119 -6.58 -15.24 -0.82
C GLU A 119 -5.52 -15.55 -1.89
N ALA A 120 -5.26 -14.62 -2.82
CA ALA A 120 -4.22 -14.78 -3.83
C ALA A 120 -2.81 -14.80 -3.21
N ALA A 121 -2.52 -13.94 -2.23
CA ALA A 121 -1.25 -13.93 -1.52
C ALA A 121 -1.03 -15.21 -0.71
N ALA A 122 -2.07 -15.77 -0.11
CA ALA A 122 -1.99 -17.05 0.59
C ALA A 122 -1.63 -18.22 -0.33
N ALA A 123 -2.10 -18.18 -1.59
CA ALA A 123 -1.84 -19.20 -2.58
C ALA A 123 -0.47 -19.03 -3.29
N CYS A 124 -0.05 -17.78 -3.56
CA CYS A 124 1.09 -17.47 -4.42
C CYS A 124 2.27 -16.80 -3.69
N GLY A 125 2.12 -16.49 -2.41
CA GLY A 125 3.16 -15.79 -1.62
C GLY A 125 3.10 -14.27 -1.71
N ALA A 126 2.49 -13.70 -2.75
CA ALA A 126 2.27 -12.27 -2.94
C ALA A 126 1.04 -12.02 -3.80
N ALA A 127 0.40 -10.86 -3.66
CA ALA A 127 -0.63 -10.38 -4.60
C ALA A 127 -0.92 -8.89 -4.38
N ALA A 128 -1.38 -8.20 -5.43
CA ALA A 128 -1.84 -6.82 -5.34
C ALA A 128 -3.09 -6.57 -6.18
N PRO A 129 -4.06 -5.77 -5.70
CA PRO A 129 -5.18 -5.35 -6.52
C PRO A 129 -4.73 -4.31 -7.54
N ALA A 130 -5.24 -4.42 -8.76
CA ALA A 130 -4.95 -3.49 -9.83
C ALA A 130 -6.16 -3.28 -10.73
N VAL A 131 -6.21 -2.12 -11.38
CA VAL A 131 -7.22 -1.80 -12.39
C VAL A 131 -6.55 -1.48 -13.72
N PRO A 132 -7.11 -1.86 -14.88
CA PRO A 132 -6.61 -1.44 -16.18
C PRO A 132 -6.54 0.10 -16.27
N VAL A 133 -5.48 0.61 -16.87
CA VAL A 133 -5.36 2.07 -17.08
C VAL A 133 -6.36 2.53 -18.13
N LYS A 134 -7.16 3.57 -17.81
CA LYS A 134 -8.18 4.12 -18.70
C LYS A 134 -7.63 5.16 -19.65
N ASP A 135 -6.73 6.02 -19.15
CA ASP A 135 -6.16 7.10 -19.94
C ASP A 135 -5.01 6.61 -20.85
N THR A 136 -4.73 7.36 -21.90
CA THR A 136 -3.56 7.10 -22.73
C THR A 136 -2.30 7.54 -22.00
N VAL A 137 -1.43 6.58 -21.66
CA VAL A 137 -0.14 6.84 -21.02
C VAL A 137 0.90 7.16 -22.09
N LYS A 138 1.70 8.20 -21.82
CA LYS A 138 2.85 8.56 -22.65
C LYS A 138 4.12 8.35 -21.84
N ARG A 139 5.12 7.68 -22.43
CA ARG A 139 6.48 7.76 -21.91
C ARG A 139 7.08 9.09 -22.41
N ALA A 140 7.67 9.84 -21.48
CA ALA A 140 8.24 11.14 -21.79
C ALA A 140 9.74 11.18 -21.50
N VAL A 141 10.48 11.96 -22.28
CA VAL A 141 11.88 12.33 -22.04
C VAL A 141 11.96 13.82 -21.78
N ARG A 142 12.90 14.25 -20.94
CA ARG A 142 13.17 15.68 -20.78
C ARG A 142 13.74 16.23 -22.07
N GLY A 143 13.20 17.35 -22.53
CA GLY A 143 13.80 18.11 -23.62
C GLY A 143 15.21 18.59 -23.27
N ASP A 144 15.99 18.90 -24.29
CA ASP A 144 17.40 19.35 -24.17
C ASP A 144 17.56 20.76 -23.56
N GLY A 145 16.46 21.39 -23.14
CA GLY A 145 16.45 22.76 -22.58
C GLY A 145 16.69 23.87 -23.60
N LYS A 146 16.94 23.53 -24.88
CA LYS A 146 17.27 24.51 -25.93
C LYS A 146 16.04 24.93 -26.74
N THR A 147 15.17 23.95 -27.06
CA THR A 147 14.01 24.19 -27.92
C THR A 147 12.75 24.49 -27.09
N VAL A 148 12.62 23.86 -25.94
CA VAL A 148 11.49 24.04 -25.01
C VAL A 148 12.02 23.90 -23.58
N PRO A 149 12.31 25.00 -22.87
CA PRO A 149 12.81 24.96 -21.51
C PRO A 149 11.82 24.22 -20.61
N GLU A 150 12.31 23.22 -19.85
CA GLU A 150 11.58 22.46 -18.81
C GLU A 150 10.39 21.61 -19.28
N GLN A 151 10.14 21.44 -20.58
CA GLN A 151 9.06 20.59 -21.05
C GLN A 151 9.52 19.16 -21.31
N CYS A 152 8.62 18.21 -20.95
CA CYS A 152 8.76 16.82 -21.33
C CYS A 152 8.20 16.61 -22.74
N MET A 153 8.96 15.91 -23.60
CA MET A 153 8.53 15.51 -24.93
C MET A 153 8.09 14.05 -24.92
N VAL A 154 7.05 13.73 -25.68
CA VAL A 154 6.61 12.34 -25.84
C VAL A 154 7.69 11.53 -26.55
N ALA A 155 8.16 10.47 -25.90
CA ALA A 155 9.06 9.49 -26.51
C ALA A 155 8.25 8.41 -27.26
N ASP A 156 7.30 7.79 -26.56
CA ASP A 156 6.44 6.75 -27.12
C ASP A 156 5.09 6.64 -26.37
N THR A 157 4.23 5.77 -26.87
CA THR A 157 2.94 5.42 -26.26
C THR A 157 2.95 3.92 -26.00
N PRO A 158 3.12 3.48 -24.73
CA PRO A 158 3.01 2.06 -24.38
C PRO A 158 1.64 1.48 -24.74
N ASP A 159 1.61 0.18 -25.03
CA ASP A 159 0.35 -0.52 -25.23
C ASP A 159 -0.48 -0.54 -23.95
N ARG A 160 -1.59 0.20 -23.94
CA ARG A 160 -2.46 0.34 -22.78
C ARG A 160 -3.06 -0.99 -22.30
N SER A 161 -3.21 -1.98 -23.18
CA SER A 161 -3.76 -3.29 -22.82
C SER A 161 -2.87 -4.04 -21.81
N THR A 162 -1.60 -3.67 -21.69
CA THR A 162 -0.61 -4.24 -20.77
C THR A 162 -0.42 -3.42 -19.51
N LEU A 163 -1.08 -2.26 -19.38
CA LEU A 163 -0.87 -1.32 -18.29
C LEU A 163 -1.96 -1.41 -17.24
N TYR A 164 -1.53 -1.57 -15.98
CA TYR A 164 -2.39 -1.59 -14.81
C TYR A 164 -1.96 -0.56 -13.78
N ALA A 165 -2.92 0.10 -13.15
CA ALA A 165 -2.70 0.95 -11.99
C ALA A 165 -2.84 0.09 -10.73
N VAL A 166 -1.70 -0.19 -10.09
CA VAL A 166 -1.64 -1.00 -8.88
C VAL A 166 -2.16 -0.19 -7.68
N GLN A 167 -2.94 -0.87 -6.86
CA GLN A 167 -3.55 -0.29 -5.67
C GLN A 167 -3.00 -0.98 -4.40
N THR A 168 -3.58 -0.68 -3.26
CA THR A 168 -3.36 -1.38 -2.00
C THR A 168 -4.69 -1.87 -1.42
N PRO A 169 -4.71 -2.96 -0.60
CA PRO A 169 -3.56 -3.58 0.06
C PRO A 169 -2.69 -4.42 -0.87
N GLN A 170 -1.38 -4.29 -0.75
CA GLN A 170 -0.42 -5.23 -1.31
C GLN A 170 -0.15 -6.30 -0.26
N CYS A 171 -0.43 -7.54 -0.59
CA CYS A 171 -0.45 -8.64 0.36
C CYS A 171 0.71 -9.61 0.12
N PHE A 172 1.37 -10.06 1.19
CA PHE A 172 2.57 -10.88 1.11
C PHE A 172 2.62 -11.93 2.22
N ASP A 173 3.27 -13.06 1.95
CA ASP A 173 3.83 -13.89 3.00
C ASP A 173 4.88 -13.07 3.75
N ARG A 174 4.73 -12.97 5.08
CA ARG A 174 5.57 -12.10 5.90
C ARG A 174 7.03 -12.52 5.88
N ALA A 175 7.30 -13.82 5.93
CA ALA A 175 8.67 -14.33 5.91
C ALA A 175 9.34 -14.05 4.54
N ALA A 176 8.60 -14.24 3.45
CA ALA A 176 9.09 -13.92 2.11
C ALA A 176 9.33 -12.40 1.92
N TYR A 177 8.50 -11.55 2.51
CA TYR A 177 8.69 -10.09 2.48
C TYR A 177 9.99 -9.69 3.20
N LEU A 178 10.23 -10.24 4.40
CA LEU A 178 11.44 -9.94 5.16
C LEU A 178 12.70 -10.47 4.45
N ALA A 179 12.64 -11.69 3.91
CA ALA A 179 13.75 -12.25 3.11
C ALA A 179 14.06 -11.37 1.89
N ALA A 180 13.04 -10.89 1.17
CA ALA A 180 13.23 -9.99 0.03
C ALA A 180 13.90 -8.67 0.44
N LEU A 181 13.58 -8.11 1.62
CA LEU A 181 14.27 -6.93 2.15
C LEU A 181 15.76 -7.19 2.42
N ASP A 182 16.11 -8.36 2.95
CA ASP A 182 17.49 -8.72 3.27
C ASP A 182 18.34 -8.99 2.00
N GLU A 183 17.70 -9.32 0.88
CA GLU A 183 18.35 -9.54 -0.42
C GLU A 183 18.62 -8.24 -1.19
N LEU A 184 18.04 -7.10 -0.77
CA LEU A 184 18.26 -5.83 -1.45
C LEU A 184 19.60 -5.22 -1.06
N ASP A 185 20.42 -4.95 -2.06
CA ASP A 185 21.55 -4.04 -1.92
C ASP A 185 21.09 -2.55 -1.94
N ALA A 186 22.01 -1.64 -1.63
CA ALA A 186 21.71 -0.21 -1.56
C ALA A 186 21.29 0.40 -2.92
N GLU A 187 21.69 -0.19 -4.04
CA GLU A 187 21.33 0.25 -5.39
C GLU A 187 19.90 -0.14 -5.71
N LYS A 188 19.55 -1.41 -5.53
CA LYS A 188 18.17 -1.91 -5.72
C LYS A 188 17.18 -1.25 -4.76
N ALA A 189 17.58 -1.01 -3.51
CA ALA A 189 16.70 -0.35 -2.52
C ALA A 189 16.21 1.04 -2.97
N ARG A 190 16.99 1.75 -3.80
CA ARG A 190 16.58 3.05 -4.37
C ARG A 190 15.54 2.92 -5.48
N LEU A 191 15.38 1.74 -6.06
CA LEU A 191 14.41 1.45 -7.13
C LEU A 191 13.05 1.01 -6.58
N VAL A 192 12.95 0.74 -5.28
CA VAL A 192 11.69 0.34 -4.63
C VAL A 192 10.72 1.52 -4.62
N THR A 193 9.66 1.41 -5.41
CA THR A 193 8.59 2.42 -5.51
C THR A 193 7.38 2.06 -4.65
N ASP A 194 7.11 0.76 -4.52
CA ASP A 194 6.05 0.17 -3.70
C ASP A 194 6.49 -1.21 -3.18
N ASP A 195 5.63 -1.90 -2.43
CA ASP A 195 6.00 -3.19 -1.84
C ASP A 195 6.04 -4.32 -2.88
N CYS A 196 5.31 -4.19 -4.01
CA CYS A 196 5.41 -5.14 -5.12
C CYS A 196 6.78 -5.09 -5.80
N SER A 197 7.33 -3.90 -5.99
CA SER A 197 8.66 -3.74 -6.63
C SER A 197 9.78 -4.38 -5.82
N LEU A 198 9.63 -4.52 -4.49
CA LEU A 198 10.52 -5.32 -3.66
C LEU A 198 10.60 -6.79 -4.13
N PHE A 199 9.44 -7.40 -4.41
CA PHE A 199 9.35 -8.77 -4.91
C PHE A 199 9.89 -8.90 -6.33
N GLU A 200 9.56 -7.96 -7.21
CA GLU A 200 10.02 -7.92 -8.60
C GLU A 200 11.55 -7.85 -8.67
N LEU A 201 12.18 -6.95 -7.89
CA LEU A 201 13.65 -6.78 -7.83
C LEU A 201 14.40 -8.00 -7.29
N THR A 202 13.69 -8.86 -6.56
CA THR A 202 14.23 -10.14 -6.03
C THR A 202 13.74 -11.36 -6.80
N GLY A 203 13.14 -11.16 -7.98
CA GLY A 203 12.71 -12.21 -8.90
C GLY A 203 11.48 -13.01 -8.44
N ARG A 204 10.69 -12.49 -7.52
CA ARG A 204 9.47 -13.11 -7.03
C ARG A 204 8.23 -12.59 -7.79
N PRO A 205 7.35 -13.48 -8.27
CA PRO A 205 6.15 -13.06 -8.99
C PRO A 205 5.14 -12.41 -8.04
N VAL A 206 4.43 -11.38 -8.55
CA VAL A 206 3.31 -10.73 -7.86
C VAL A 206 2.06 -10.79 -8.75
N PRO A 207 1.16 -11.74 -8.54
CA PRO A 207 -0.13 -11.78 -9.24
C PRO A 207 -0.95 -10.53 -8.99
N LEU A 208 -1.61 -10.03 -10.03
CA LEU A 208 -2.58 -8.94 -9.92
C LEU A 208 -3.98 -9.51 -9.71
N THR A 209 -4.69 -9.01 -8.70
CA THR A 209 -6.10 -9.30 -8.46
C THR A 209 -6.98 -8.16 -8.94
N GLN A 210 -8.28 -8.40 -9.05
CA GLN A 210 -9.24 -7.37 -9.44
C GLN A 210 -9.27 -6.24 -8.40
N GLY A 211 -8.87 -5.04 -8.80
CA GLY A 211 -9.01 -3.81 -8.03
C GLY A 211 -10.36 -3.13 -8.27
N ASP A 212 -10.53 -1.96 -7.67
CA ASP A 212 -11.72 -1.14 -7.80
C ASP A 212 -11.33 0.31 -8.07
N TYR A 213 -11.91 0.94 -9.10
CA TYR A 213 -11.68 2.36 -9.39
C TYR A 213 -12.16 3.27 -8.25
N ALA A 214 -13.11 2.82 -7.42
CA ALA A 214 -13.53 3.54 -6.21
C ALA A 214 -12.47 3.51 -5.09
N ASN A 215 -11.49 2.60 -5.13
CA ASN A 215 -10.38 2.53 -4.16
C ASN A 215 -9.36 3.65 -4.41
N LEU A 216 -9.84 4.89 -4.32
CA LEU A 216 -9.07 6.10 -4.57
C LEU A 216 -8.06 6.37 -3.44
N LYS A 217 -6.93 6.97 -3.83
CA LYS A 217 -5.96 7.54 -2.88
C LYS A 217 -6.18 9.04 -2.78
N ILE A 218 -6.44 9.52 -1.58
CA ILE A 218 -6.65 10.93 -1.25
C ILE A 218 -5.30 11.66 -1.09
#